data_ad64379904891a1e575c703d50fff01c
#
_entry.id   ad64379904891a1e575c703d50fff01c
#
_cell.length_a   1.000
_cell.length_b   1.000
_cell.length_c   1.000
_cell.angle_alpha   90.00
_cell.angle_beta   90.00
_cell.angle_gamma   90.00
#
_symmetry.space_group_name_H-M   'P 1'
#
loop_
_entity.id
_entity.type
_entity.pdbx_description
1 polymer ?
#
loop_
_entity_poly.entity_id
_entity_poly.type
_entity_poly.pdbx_seq_one_letter_code
_entity_poly.pdbx_strand_id
1 'polypeptide(L)'
;MKKLTSLYIVFLLTMLGFQGNLKAQVSHGGRPLPLSLMRSTNGQMFKEMPPFDVQEELRIDSLNESDLRSGFRFAYKFITDYNRYNSGVTFTGPDGTRVWRLGIYSPGALSINVLFTEYELPEGAQLFLYNEDQTQILGSFNHLKNSELNLLPVSPIQGDRLIIEYQEPANASFQGRLTVGEVNHGYRSLRGLEPGDNTSLIGKIPPLACYQDGTNDYAQWGQSVVLLIIDGSVGCTGTLINNTDNDGKPYLLTASHCLNKQFTMKNPDYEKIAGSIVCFFNFNSPFCDPILRGTEEMSTASTYFKAVNEMADMALLELTATPPVYYRPYYAGWNAQEVGPAPYTCIQHPQYSVKRISISDEDLAPFTLTDPNMIFYENAHLHVKTWEVGYTASGSSGSPLFNADGEIIGALSGGQSSENSPKNDYFFSLKKPWDAIDTPERQLKYWLNPSDDETK
;
A
#
# COMPACT_ATOMS: atom_id res chain seq x y z
N MET A 1 38.11 -37.59 13.86
CA MET A 1 38.16 -36.22 13.37
C MET A 1 37.81 -36.06 11.90
N LYS A 2 38.07 -37.00 10.98
CA LYS A 2 37.76 -36.89 9.53
C LYS A 2 36.25 -37.02 9.16
N LYS A 3 35.40 -37.59 10.02
CA LYS A 3 33.94 -37.73 9.74
C LYS A 3 33.09 -36.49 10.14
N LEU A 4 33.58 -35.63 11.04
CA LEU A 4 32.85 -34.40 11.42
C LEU A 4 32.99 -33.28 10.39
N THR A 5 34.16 -33.19 9.75
CA THR A 5 34.41 -32.14 8.72
C THR A 5 33.59 -32.37 7.46
N SER A 6 33.28 -33.61 7.10
CA SER A 6 32.46 -33.92 5.91
C SER A 6 30.98 -33.54 6.10
N LEU A 7 30.47 -33.61 7.34
CA LEU A 7 29.08 -33.26 7.67
C LEU A 7 28.85 -31.73 7.63
N TYR A 8 29.86 -30.95 8.06
CA TYR A 8 29.79 -29.48 8.01
C TYR A 8 29.85 -28.94 6.58
N ILE A 9 30.59 -29.55 5.68
CA ILE A 9 30.70 -29.15 4.27
C ILE A 9 29.40 -29.47 3.53
N VAL A 10 28.72 -30.58 3.81
CA VAL A 10 27.40 -30.89 3.23
C VAL A 10 26.32 -29.93 3.74
N PHE A 11 26.37 -29.55 5.04
CA PHE A 11 25.42 -28.60 5.61
C PHE A 11 25.63 -27.17 5.07
N LEU A 12 26.88 -26.75 4.80
CA LEU A 12 27.17 -25.45 4.19
C LEU A 12 26.81 -25.40 2.71
N LEU A 13 26.91 -26.51 1.97
CA LEU A 13 26.54 -26.61 0.55
C LEU A 13 25.02 -26.66 0.35
N THR A 14 24.26 -27.15 1.34
CA THR A 14 22.78 -27.10 1.29
C THR A 14 22.20 -25.74 1.64
N MET A 15 22.92 -24.87 2.35
CA MET A 15 22.49 -23.49 2.58
C MET A 15 22.75 -22.54 1.41
N LEU A 16 23.62 -22.88 0.47
CA LEU A 16 23.90 -22.06 -0.73
C LEU A 16 22.92 -22.30 -1.90
N GLY A 17 21.93 -23.20 -1.74
CA GLY A 17 20.99 -23.58 -2.80
C GLY A 17 19.61 -22.96 -2.74
N PHE A 18 19.25 -22.21 -1.71
CA PHE A 18 17.96 -21.50 -1.62
C PHE A 18 18.12 -20.00 -1.86
N GLN A 19 18.54 -19.62 -3.06
CA GLN A 19 18.13 -18.34 -3.63
C GLN A 19 16.69 -18.55 -4.16
N GLY A 20 15.73 -18.57 -3.24
CA GLY A 20 14.33 -18.42 -3.60
C GLY A 20 14.18 -17.07 -4.29
N ASN A 21 13.76 -17.07 -5.55
CA ASN A 21 13.35 -15.84 -6.23
C ASN A 21 12.21 -15.23 -5.39
N LEU A 22 12.50 -14.14 -4.71
CA LEU A 22 11.56 -13.37 -3.93
C LEU A 22 10.53 -12.78 -4.92
N LYS A 23 9.26 -13.17 -4.78
CA LYS A 23 8.17 -12.74 -5.67
C LYS A 23 7.37 -11.68 -4.95
N ALA A 24 7.58 -10.43 -5.32
CA ALA A 24 6.77 -9.31 -4.89
C ALA A 24 5.45 -9.27 -5.66
N GLN A 25 4.34 -8.90 -5.02
CA GLN A 25 2.97 -8.86 -5.54
C GLN A 25 2.47 -10.23 -6.04
N VAL A 26 1.18 -10.56 -5.86
CA VAL A 26 0.66 -11.92 -6.19
C VAL A 26 1.07 -12.35 -7.59
N SER A 27 2.01 -13.29 -7.67
CA SER A 27 2.61 -13.81 -8.90
C SER A 27 1.95 -15.13 -9.30
N HIS A 28 1.67 -15.28 -10.59
CA HIS A 28 1.12 -16.51 -11.19
C HIS A 28 2.19 -17.39 -11.86
N GLY A 29 3.47 -17.22 -11.50
CA GLY A 29 4.59 -18.00 -12.04
C GLY A 29 5.15 -17.43 -13.34
N GLY A 30 5.94 -18.24 -14.07
CA GLY A 30 6.64 -17.78 -15.28
C GLY A 30 7.96 -17.04 -14.97
N ARG A 31 8.64 -16.59 -16.02
CA ARG A 31 9.87 -15.79 -15.94
C ARG A 31 9.98 -14.84 -17.13
N PRO A 32 10.58 -13.66 -16.95
CA PRO A 32 10.98 -12.84 -18.08
C PRO A 32 11.96 -13.58 -19.00
N LEU A 33 11.92 -13.28 -20.27
CA LEU A 33 12.89 -13.80 -21.24
C LEU A 33 14.26 -13.12 -21.02
N PRO A 34 15.38 -13.83 -21.34
CA PRO A 34 16.72 -13.24 -21.25
C PRO A 34 16.82 -11.93 -22.03
N LEU A 35 17.45 -10.90 -21.45
CA LEU A 35 17.66 -9.61 -22.12
C LEU A 35 18.58 -9.75 -23.34
N SER A 36 19.44 -10.77 -23.38
CA SER A 36 20.36 -11.07 -24.50
C SER A 36 19.65 -11.36 -25.82
N LEU A 37 18.38 -11.71 -25.82
CA LEU A 37 17.58 -11.91 -27.04
C LEU A 37 17.33 -10.60 -27.83
N MET A 38 17.74 -9.44 -27.29
CA MET A 38 17.46 -8.11 -27.86
C MET A 38 18.70 -7.26 -28.15
N ARG A 39 19.85 -7.86 -28.39
CA ARG A 39 21.13 -7.11 -28.51
C ARG A 39 21.18 -5.98 -29.56
N SER A 40 20.20 -5.86 -30.46
CA SER A 40 20.24 -4.90 -31.58
C SER A 40 19.31 -3.69 -31.47
N THR A 41 18.48 -3.56 -30.40
CA THR A 41 17.41 -2.55 -30.35
C THR A 41 17.38 -1.71 -29.03
N ASN A 42 18.44 -1.74 -28.22
CA ASN A 42 18.45 -1.10 -26.89
C ASN A 42 18.01 0.38 -26.89
N GLY A 43 18.42 1.18 -27.89
CA GLY A 43 18.05 2.61 -27.91
C GLY A 43 16.59 2.90 -28.22
N GLN A 44 15.87 1.99 -28.88
CA GLN A 44 14.44 2.16 -29.21
C GLN A 44 13.51 1.63 -28.11
N MET A 45 14.02 0.81 -27.20
CA MET A 45 13.23 0.20 -26.13
C MET A 45 12.86 1.21 -25.05
N PHE A 46 13.76 2.14 -24.71
CA PHE A 46 13.58 3.04 -23.59
C PHE A 46 12.86 4.34 -23.96
N LYS A 47 11.91 4.72 -23.10
CA LYS A 47 11.33 6.05 -23.00
C LYS A 47 11.94 6.76 -21.81
N GLU A 48 12.56 7.90 -22.06
CA GLU A 48 13.10 8.76 -21.02
C GLU A 48 12.03 9.73 -20.54
N MET A 49 11.88 9.83 -19.20
CA MET A 49 10.93 10.75 -18.59
C MET A 49 11.47 12.17 -18.63
N PRO A 50 10.58 13.17 -18.80
CA PRO A 50 11.00 14.57 -18.76
C PRO A 50 11.64 14.94 -17.42
N PRO A 51 12.60 15.88 -17.41
CA PRO A 51 13.14 16.42 -16.17
C PRO A 51 12.08 17.20 -15.40
N PHE A 52 12.15 17.20 -14.07
CA PHE A 52 11.38 18.04 -13.16
C PHE A 52 12.26 18.47 -11.97
N ASP A 53 11.78 19.45 -11.22
CA ASP A 53 12.56 19.98 -10.08
C ASP A 53 12.23 19.20 -8.79
N VAL A 54 13.07 18.23 -8.46
CA VAL A 54 12.97 17.43 -7.22
C VAL A 54 13.03 18.31 -5.97
N GLN A 55 13.85 19.40 -5.98
CA GLN A 55 13.97 20.26 -4.81
C GLN A 55 12.70 21.05 -4.56
N GLU A 56 12.01 21.46 -5.63
CA GLU A 56 10.69 22.09 -5.50
C GLU A 56 9.64 21.13 -4.97
N GLU A 57 9.65 19.86 -5.41
CA GLU A 57 8.74 18.85 -4.88
C GLU A 57 8.98 18.58 -3.37
N LEU A 58 10.23 18.46 -2.96
CA LEU A 58 10.60 18.33 -1.54
C LEU A 58 10.20 19.56 -0.72
N ARG A 59 10.33 20.76 -1.30
CA ARG A 59 9.90 22.02 -0.65
C ARG A 59 8.37 22.03 -0.46
N ILE A 60 7.62 21.62 -1.46
CA ILE A 60 6.15 21.50 -1.38
C ILE A 60 5.76 20.50 -0.30
N ASP A 61 6.42 19.33 -0.26
CA ASP A 61 6.17 18.32 0.75
C ASP A 61 6.44 18.85 2.16
N SER A 62 7.56 19.54 2.36
CA SER A 62 7.92 20.13 3.66
C SER A 62 6.90 21.15 4.15
N LEU A 63 6.31 21.95 3.25
CA LEU A 63 5.22 22.87 3.60
C LEU A 63 3.94 22.13 4.02
N ASN A 64 3.68 20.97 3.40
CA ASN A 64 2.50 20.15 3.67
C ASN A 64 2.70 19.22 4.89
N GLU A 65 3.92 18.98 5.34
CA GLU A 65 4.19 18.14 6.53
C GLU A 65 3.57 18.67 7.82
N SER A 66 3.31 19.98 7.89
CA SER A 66 2.56 20.59 9.00
C SER A 66 1.05 20.41 8.88
N ASP A 67 0.55 19.96 7.75
CA ASP A 67 -0.87 19.62 7.58
C ASP A 67 -1.12 18.22 8.14
N LEU A 68 -1.98 18.15 9.14
CA LEU A 68 -2.33 16.97 9.92
C LEU A 68 -2.84 15.78 9.09
N ARG A 69 -3.15 16.00 7.82
CA ARG A 69 -3.82 15.05 6.91
C ARG A 69 -3.06 14.82 5.62
N SER A 70 -1.80 15.22 5.58
CA SER A 70 -0.99 14.88 4.41
C SER A 70 -0.56 13.42 4.49
N GLY A 71 -1.01 12.60 3.55
CA GLY A 71 -0.37 11.31 3.27
C GLY A 71 1.12 11.52 2.93
N PHE A 72 1.94 10.51 3.11
CA PHE A 72 3.35 10.59 2.76
C PHE A 72 3.54 10.54 1.25
N ARG A 73 3.72 11.71 0.61
CA ARG A 73 4.00 11.77 -0.83
C ARG A 73 5.48 11.45 -1.08
N PHE A 74 5.76 10.49 -1.94
CA PHE A 74 7.10 10.01 -2.22
C PHE A 74 7.49 10.05 -3.71
N ALA A 75 6.52 10.27 -4.61
CA ALA A 75 6.76 10.21 -6.05
C ALA A 75 6.10 11.36 -6.80
N TYR A 76 6.73 11.75 -7.90
CA TYR A 76 6.19 12.65 -8.91
C TYR A 76 5.54 11.85 -10.03
N LYS A 77 4.35 12.23 -10.45
CA LYS A 77 3.54 11.53 -11.45
C LYS A 77 3.70 12.15 -12.83
N PHE A 78 4.08 11.33 -13.81
CA PHE A 78 3.98 11.62 -15.23
C PHE A 78 2.75 10.95 -15.81
N ILE A 79 1.93 11.70 -16.54
CA ILE A 79 0.83 11.15 -17.35
C ILE A 79 1.41 10.73 -18.68
N THR A 80 1.14 9.49 -19.08
CA THR A 80 1.68 8.87 -20.29
C THR A 80 0.57 8.14 -21.07
N ASP A 81 0.91 7.65 -22.26
CA ASP A 81 0.04 6.80 -23.09
C ASP A 81 0.92 5.77 -23.82
N TYR A 82 1.74 5.02 -23.05
CA TYR A 82 2.67 4.08 -23.66
C TYR A 82 2.02 2.71 -23.83
N ASN A 83 1.96 2.27 -25.08
CA ASN A 83 1.42 0.98 -25.46
C ASN A 83 2.24 0.36 -26.59
N ARG A 84 1.94 -0.87 -26.98
CA ARG A 84 2.72 -1.61 -27.98
C ARG A 84 2.70 -1.01 -29.39
N TYR A 85 1.80 -0.07 -29.67
CA TYR A 85 1.68 0.56 -30.98
C TYR A 85 2.51 1.83 -31.13
N ASN A 86 2.87 2.46 -29.99
CA ASN A 86 3.59 3.73 -29.98
C ASN A 86 4.90 3.72 -29.19
N SER A 87 5.20 2.62 -28.46
CA SER A 87 6.33 2.58 -27.54
C SER A 87 6.94 1.19 -27.45
N GLY A 88 8.24 1.15 -27.13
CA GLY A 88 8.96 -0.11 -26.95
C GLY A 88 9.19 -0.87 -28.25
N VAL A 89 9.50 -2.14 -28.12
CA VAL A 89 9.85 -3.04 -29.24
C VAL A 89 9.08 -4.34 -29.15
N THR A 90 8.66 -4.85 -30.29
CA THR A 90 7.97 -6.14 -30.39
C THR A 90 8.81 -7.12 -31.19
N PHE A 91 8.88 -8.38 -30.72
CA PHE A 91 9.58 -9.46 -31.39
C PHE A 91 8.88 -10.80 -31.14
N THR A 92 9.28 -11.84 -31.91
CA THR A 92 8.76 -13.20 -31.70
C THR A 92 9.81 -14.03 -30.98
N GLY A 93 9.41 -14.67 -29.90
CA GLY A 93 10.20 -15.61 -29.12
C GLY A 93 10.42 -16.95 -29.90
N PRO A 94 11.29 -17.83 -29.35
CA PRO A 94 11.66 -19.09 -30.04
C PRO A 94 10.48 -20.05 -30.25
N ASP A 95 9.45 -19.99 -29.42
CA ASP A 95 8.24 -20.81 -29.43
C ASP A 95 7.05 -20.18 -30.19
N GLY A 96 7.28 -19.04 -30.86
CA GLY A 96 6.24 -18.27 -31.53
C GLY A 96 5.50 -17.29 -30.64
N THR A 97 5.85 -17.18 -29.36
CA THR A 97 5.29 -16.18 -28.44
C THR A 97 5.61 -14.77 -28.93
N ARG A 98 4.60 -13.91 -28.99
CA ARG A 98 4.78 -12.49 -29.28
C ARG A 98 5.19 -11.76 -28.01
N VAL A 99 6.29 -11.02 -28.07
CA VAL A 99 6.84 -10.32 -26.92
C VAL A 99 6.89 -8.83 -27.21
N TRP A 100 6.36 -8.04 -26.30
CA TRP A 100 6.54 -6.58 -26.28
C TRP A 100 7.36 -6.19 -25.06
N ARG A 101 8.40 -5.39 -25.28
CA ARG A 101 9.21 -4.80 -24.19
C ARG A 101 9.24 -3.29 -24.29
N LEU A 102 9.01 -2.64 -23.16
CA LEU A 102 9.14 -1.20 -22.97
C LEU A 102 10.06 -0.95 -21.79
N GLY A 103 11.14 -0.21 -21.99
CA GLY A 103 11.97 0.34 -20.92
C GLY A 103 11.48 1.74 -20.56
N ILE A 104 11.42 2.03 -19.28
CA ILE A 104 11.22 3.37 -18.73
C ILE A 104 12.52 3.79 -18.08
N TYR A 105 13.05 4.95 -18.45
CA TYR A 105 14.19 5.57 -17.81
C TYR A 105 13.78 6.91 -17.21
N SER A 106 13.84 7.03 -15.90
CA SER A 106 13.50 8.26 -15.18
C SER A 106 14.72 8.71 -14.37
N PRO A 107 15.56 9.59 -14.96
CA PRO A 107 16.87 9.94 -14.40
C PRO A 107 16.80 10.40 -12.94
N GLY A 108 17.58 9.73 -12.06
CA GLY A 108 17.64 10.05 -10.64
C GLY A 108 16.50 9.51 -9.79
N ALA A 109 15.58 8.71 -10.36
CA ALA A 109 14.55 8.05 -9.56
C ALA A 109 15.16 7.04 -8.59
N LEU A 110 14.70 7.05 -7.35
CA LEU A 110 15.03 6.05 -6.34
C LEU A 110 14.20 4.77 -6.54
N SER A 111 13.00 4.94 -7.11
CA SER A 111 12.13 3.85 -7.55
C SER A 111 11.21 4.31 -8.67
N ILE A 112 10.69 3.36 -9.44
CA ILE A 112 9.66 3.61 -10.46
C ILE A 112 8.50 2.65 -10.23
N ASN A 113 7.27 3.16 -10.23
CA ASN A 113 6.07 2.35 -10.35
C ASN A 113 5.16 2.91 -11.44
N VAL A 114 4.27 2.08 -11.94
CA VAL A 114 3.37 2.43 -13.04
C VAL A 114 1.92 2.07 -12.71
N LEU A 115 1.00 2.79 -13.33
CA LEU A 115 -0.40 2.42 -13.42
C LEU A 115 -0.71 2.08 -14.89
N PHE A 116 -1.13 0.84 -15.14
CA PHE A 116 -1.79 0.51 -16.39
C PHE A 116 -3.23 1.03 -16.31
N THR A 117 -3.59 1.96 -17.17
CA THR A 117 -4.94 2.53 -17.31
C THR A 117 -5.79 1.75 -18.30
N GLU A 118 -5.20 0.80 -18.99
CA GLU A 118 -5.84 -0.26 -19.74
C GLU A 118 -5.08 -1.56 -19.44
N TYR A 119 -5.78 -2.55 -18.91
CA TYR A 119 -5.22 -3.87 -18.61
C TYR A 119 -6.26 -4.96 -18.88
N GLU A 120 -6.10 -5.66 -19.99
CA GLU A 120 -6.90 -6.84 -20.31
C GLU A 120 -6.04 -7.85 -21.08
N LEU A 121 -5.77 -8.99 -20.46
CA LEU A 121 -4.92 -10.03 -21.03
C LEU A 121 -5.73 -11.27 -21.41
N PRO A 122 -5.39 -11.93 -22.55
CA PRO A 122 -5.93 -13.24 -22.87
C PRO A 122 -5.32 -14.32 -21.96
N GLU A 123 -6.01 -15.45 -21.87
CA GLU A 123 -5.48 -16.63 -21.19
C GLU A 123 -4.13 -17.05 -21.76
N GLY A 124 -3.20 -17.42 -20.89
CA GLY A 124 -1.83 -17.80 -21.23
C GLY A 124 -0.86 -16.63 -21.43
N ALA A 125 -1.36 -15.39 -21.54
CA ALA A 125 -0.49 -14.22 -21.59
C ALA A 125 0.10 -13.89 -20.21
N GLN A 126 1.30 -13.31 -20.21
CA GLN A 126 2.05 -12.97 -18.99
C GLN A 126 2.66 -11.57 -19.10
N LEU A 127 2.55 -10.79 -18.02
CA LEU A 127 3.17 -9.48 -17.89
C LEU A 127 4.16 -9.51 -16.73
N PHE A 128 5.38 -9.03 -16.96
CA PHE A 128 6.43 -8.86 -15.98
C PHE A 128 6.91 -7.42 -15.95
N LEU A 129 7.31 -6.96 -14.76
CA LEU A 129 8.03 -5.71 -14.59
C LEU A 129 9.28 -5.98 -13.76
N TYR A 130 10.42 -5.43 -14.17
CA TYR A 130 11.69 -5.73 -13.49
C TYR A 130 12.74 -4.64 -13.73
N ASN A 131 13.76 -4.59 -12.85
CA ASN A 131 14.96 -3.78 -13.04
C ASN A 131 15.95 -4.45 -14.03
N GLU A 132 16.91 -3.71 -14.55
CA GLU A 132 17.81 -4.20 -15.61
C GLU A 132 18.61 -5.46 -15.23
N ASP A 133 18.99 -5.62 -13.96
CA ASP A 133 19.73 -6.77 -13.45
C ASP A 133 18.84 -7.94 -13.03
N GLN A 134 17.51 -7.78 -13.12
CA GLN A 134 16.49 -8.77 -12.75
C GLN A 134 16.59 -9.24 -11.28
N THR A 135 17.16 -8.42 -10.40
CA THR A 135 17.19 -8.71 -8.96
C THR A 135 15.83 -8.49 -8.31
N GLN A 136 14.99 -7.63 -8.91
CA GLN A 136 13.60 -7.42 -8.51
C GLN A 136 12.68 -7.65 -9.71
N ILE A 137 11.77 -8.63 -9.58
CA ILE A 137 10.81 -9.02 -10.62
C ILE A 137 9.41 -9.05 -10.03
N LEU A 138 8.47 -8.31 -10.62
CA LEU A 138 7.04 -8.36 -10.33
C LEU A 138 6.31 -9.16 -11.41
N GLY A 139 5.33 -9.94 -11.01
CA GLY A 139 4.55 -10.79 -11.93
C GLY A 139 4.99 -12.26 -11.88
N SER A 140 4.51 -13.12 -12.80
CA SER A 140 3.64 -12.69 -13.93
C SER A 140 2.28 -12.23 -13.42
N PHE A 141 1.84 -11.10 -13.98
CA PHE A 141 0.42 -10.75 -13.97
C PHE A 141 -0.22 -11.39 -15.21
N ASN A 142 -1.44 -11.89 -15.09
CA ASN A 142 -2.13 -12.59 -16.18
C ASN A 142 -3.63 -12.24 -16.21
N HIS A 143 -4.43 -12.95 -17.00
CA HIS A 143 -5.85 -12.73 -17.18
C HIS A 143 -6.67 -12.78 -15.86
N LEU A 144 -6.18 -13.44 -14.80
CA LEU A 144 -6.82 -13.47 -13.48
C LEU A 144 -6.78 -12.10 -12.75
N LYS A 145 -6.01 -11.14 -13.29
CA LYS A 145 -6.00 -9.75 -12.84
C LYS A 145 -6.88 -8.83 -13.67
N ASN A 146 -7.51 -9.35 -14.74
CA ASN A 146 -8.53 -8.58 -15.45
C ASN A 146 -9.67 -8.24 -14.48
N SER A 147 -10.10 -7.01 -14.48
CA SER A 147 -11.18 -6.49 -13.64
C SER A 147 -12.07 -5.57 -14.46
N GLU A 148 -13.27 -5.29 -13.97
CA GLU A 148 -14.17 -4.32 -14.61
C GLU A 148 -13.56 -2.91 -14.65
N LEU A 149 -12.64 -2.62 -13.75
CA LEU A 149 -11.92 -1.34 -13.71
C LEU A 149 -10.89 -1.21 -14.84
N ASN A 150 -10.45 -2.33 -15.46
CA ASN A 150 -9.38 -2.38 -16.46
C ASN A 150 -8.06 -1.70 -16.02
N LEU A 151 -7.81 -1.65 -14.71
CA LEU A 151 -6.65 -1.01 -14.10
C LEU A 151 -5.71 -2.06 -13.50
N LEU A 152 -4.41 -1.82 -13.59
CA LEU A 152 -3.41 -2.54 -12.81
C LEU A 152 -2.38 -1.58 -12.24
N PRO A 153 -2.45 -1.22 -10.95
CA PRO A 153 -1.38 -0.54 -10.25
C PRO A 153 -0.26 -1.53 -9.90
N VAL A 154 0.98 -1.09 -10.04
CA VAL A 154 2.15 -1.94 -9.80
C VAL A 154 2.98 -1.36 -8.66
N SER A 155 3.50 -2.23 -7.81
CA SER A 155 4.40 -1.88 -6.71
C SER A 155 5.68 -1.20 -7.24
N PRO A 156 6.32 -0.31 -6.47
CA PRO A 156 7.58 0.32 -6.86
C PRO A 156 8.71 -0.70 -7.07
N ILE A 157 9.46 -0.51 -8.14
CA ILE A 157 10.72 -1.19 -8.44
C ILE A 157 11.87 -0.21 -8.21
N GLN A 158 12.89 -0.65 -7.51
CA GLN A 158 14.04 0.17 -7.15
C GLN A 158 14.88 0.57 -8.36
N GLY A 159 15.41 1.78 -8.32
CA GLY A 159 16.28 2.35 -9.35
C GLY A 159 15.54 3.25 -10.33
N ASP A 160 16.30 3.78 -11.28
CA ASP A 160 15.87 4.76 -12.28
C ASP A 160 15.51 4.14 -13.63
N ARG A 161 15.51 2.78 -13.72
CA ARG A 161 15.20 2.01 -14.93
C ARG A 161 14.26 0.86 -14.61
N LEU A 162 13.14 0.81 -15.34
CA LEU A 162 12.13 -0.21 -15.26
C LEU A 162 11.95 -0.84 -16.65
N ILE A 163 11.89 -2.17 -16.73
CA ILE A 163 11.52 -2.90 -17.95
C ILE A 163 10.17 -3.55 -17.74
N ILE A 164 9.26 -3.31 -18.67
CA ILE A 164 7.96 -3.94 -18.80
C ILE A 164 8.06 -4.96 -19.92
N GLU A 165 7.70 -6.22 -19.66
CA GLU A 165 7.71 -7.29 -20.64
C GLU A 165 6.37 -8.00 -20.68
N TYR A 166 5.71 -7.92 -21.81
CA TYR A 166 4.48 -8.63 -22.09
C TYR A 166 4.74 -9.78 -23.06
N GLN A 167 4.32 -10.99 -22.67
CA GLN A 167 4.43 -12.22 -23.45
C GLN A 167 3.02 -12.69 -23.79
N GLU A 168 2.73 -12.88 -25.10
CA GLU A 168 1.44 -13.29 -25.61
C GLU A 168 1.58 -14.56 -26.45
N PRO A 169 0.87 -15.66 -26.12
CA PRO A 169 0.91 -16.89 -26.94
C PRO A 169 0.49 -16.63 -28.39
N ALA A 170 1.08 -17.37 -29.32
CA ALA A 170 0.75 -17.24 -30.75
C ALA A 170 -0.74 -17.52 -31.05
N ASN A 171 -1.38 -18.38 -30.26
CA ASN A 171 -2.77 -18.80 -30.35
C ASN A 171 -3.71 -18.11 -29.36
N ALA A 172 -3.33 -16.95 -28.82
CA ALA A 172 -4.17 -16.18 -27.91
C ALA A 172 -5.55 -15.89 -28.52
N SER A 173 -6.60 -15.99 -27.70
CA SER A 173 -8.00 -15.81 -28.14
C SER A 173 -8.31 -14.41 -28.65
N PHE A 174 -7.61 -13.42 -28.10
CA PHE A 174 -7.62 -12.03 -28.54
C PHE A 174 -6.24 -11.40 -28.28
N GLN A 175 -6.04 -10.22 -28.79
CA GLN A 175 -4.81 -9.48 -28.60
C GLN A 175 -4.89 -8.65 -27.31
N GLY A 176 -4.03 -8.94 -26.32
CA GLY A 176 -4.06 -8.26 -25.02
C GLY A 176 -3.93 -6.73 -25.15
N ARG A 177 -4.63 -6.01 -24.31
CA ARG A 177 -4.65 -4.54 -24.25
C ARG A 177 -3.90 -4.08 -23.00
N LEU A 178 -2.88 -3.26 -23.23
CA LEU A 178 -2.01 -2.72 -22.18
C LEU A 178 -1.65 -1.28 -22.54
N THR A 179 -1.95 -0.35 -21.63
CA THR A 179 -1.53 1.04 -21.75
C THR A 179 -0.96 1.50 -20.40
N VAL A 180 0.32 1.88 -20.38
CA VAL A 180 0.94 2.55 -19.25
C VAL A 180 0.49 4.00 -19.25
N GLY A 181 -0.52 4.32 -18.46
CA GLY A 181 -1.11 5.66 -18.39
C GLY A 181 -0.44 6.58 -17.39
N GLU A 182 0.30 5.99 -16.43
CA GLU A 182 1.03 6.78 -15.43
C GLU A 182 2.38 6.14 -15.14
N VAL A 183 3.41 6.98 -15.04
CA VAL A 183 4.74 6.63 -14.56
C VAL A 183 5.05 7.50 -13.35
N ASN A 184 5.36 6.88 -12.20
CA ASN A 184 5.65 7.58 -10.97
C ASN A 184 7.14 7.49 -10.66
N HIS A 185 7.81 8.65 -10.58
CA HIS A 185 9.21 8.80 -10.23
C HIS A 185 9.34 8.98 -8.72
N GLY A 186 9.81 7.96 -8.02
CA GLY A 186 10.09 8.04 -6.59
C GLY A 186 11.33 8.91 -6.32
N TYR A 187 11.12 10.08 -5.70
CA TYR A 187 12.17 11.00 -5.31
C TYR A 187 12.46 10.96 -3.80
N ARG A 188 11.62 10.28 -3.02
CA ARG A 188 11.89 9.92 -1.62
C ARG A 188 12.13 8.42 -1.51
N SER A 189 13.07 8.04 -0.65
CA SER A 189 13.32 6.63 -0.37
C SER A 189 12.11 6.01 0.34
N LEU A 190 11.58 4.95 -0.23
CA LEU A 190 10.56 4.11 0.42
C LEU A 190 11.19 3.21 1.49
N ARG A 191 12.51 3.28 1.64
CA ARG A 191 13.25 2.42 2.56
C ARG A 191 13.51 3.05 3.91
N GLY A 192 13.32 4.38 4.05
CA GLY A 192 13.47 5.11 5.32
C GLY A 192 14.83 4.99 5.99
N LEU A 193 15.86 4.47 5.30
CA LEU A 193 17.12 4.06 5.91
C LEU A 193 18.31 4.08 4.92
N GLU A 194 18.26 4.88 3.85
CA GLU A 194 19.49 5.12 3.09
C GLU A 194 20.44 5.96 3.94
N PRO A 195 21.77 5.73 3.85
CA PRO A 195 22.74 6.58 4.53
C PRO A 195 22.56 8.05 4.11
N GLY A 196 22.09 8.89 5.04
CA GLY A 196 21.77 10.29 4.79
C GLY A 196 20.30 10.65 4.92
N ASP A 197 19.37 9.70 4.93
CA ASP A 197 17.99 9.96 5.32
C ASP A 197 17.94 10.36 6.80
N ASN A 198 17.13 11.38 7.12
CA ASN A 198 16.87 11.81 8.50
C ASN A 198 16.10 10.70 9.26
N THR A 199 16.79 9.60 9.57
CA THR A 199 16.28 8.47 10.36
C THR A 199 15.87 8.87 11.76
N SER A 200 16.18 10.11 12.19
CA SER A 200 15.86 10.65 13.50
C SER A 200 14.35 10.73 13.78
N LEU A 201 13.50 10.96 12.76
CA LEU A 201 12.07 11.12 12.97
C LEU A 201 11.34 9.78 13.22
N ILE A 202 11.84 8.68 12.65
CA ILE A 202 11.19 7.36 12.77
C ILE A 202 11.71 6.60 13.98
N GLY A 203 12.93 6.92 14.45
CA GLY A 203 13.63 6.15 15.49
C GLY A 203 12.92 6.08 16.85
N LYS A 204 12.02 7.01 17.16
CA LYS A 204 11.28 7.04 18.42
C LYS A 204 9.87 6.44 18.37
N ILE A 205 9.37 6.08 17.20
CA ILE A 205 8.18 5.26 17.08
C ILE A 205 8.67 3.80 17.00
N PRO A 206 8.48 2.99 18.04
CA PRO A 206 9.07 1.65 18.08
C PRO A 206 8.46 0.74 16.99
N PRO A 207 9.25 -0.16 16.39
CA PRO A 207 8.71 -1.25 15.58
C PRO A 207 7.69 -2.07 16.37
N LEU A 208 6.64 -2.55 15.71
CA LEU A 208 5.66 -3.45 16.33
C LEU A 208 6.33 -4.67 16.96
N ALA A 209 7.41 -5.18 16.35
CA ALA A 209 8.18 -6.32 16.85
C ALA A 209 8.75 -6.12 18.28
N CYS A 210 8.89 -4.89 18.76
CA CYS A 210 9.30 -4.61 20.14
C CYS A 210 8.24 -4.96 21.18
N TYR A 211 6.99 -5.13 20.77
CA TYR A 211 5.83 -5.37 21.62
C TYR A 211 5.17 -6.73 21.36
N GLN A 212 5.85 -7.63 20.63
CA GLN A 212 5.38 -8.98 20.31
C GLN A 212 6.04 -10.02 21.24
N ASP A 213 5.88 -9.85 22.54
CA ASP A 213 6.46 -10.73 23.56
C ASP A 213 5.54 -11.91 23.97
N GLY A 214 4.35 -12.00 23.36
CA GLY A 214 3.36 -13.05 23.64
C GLY A 214 2.49 -12.77 24.86
N THR A 215 2.61 -11.60 25.50
CA THR A 215 1.74 -11.18 26.62
C THR A 215 0.52 -10.40 26.17
N ASN A 216 0.44 -10.09 24.86
CA ASN A 216 -0.62 -9.32 24.23
C ASN A 216 -0.89 -9.83 22.81
N ASP A 217 -1.98 -9.38 22.19
CA ASP A 217 -2.43 -9.76 20.86
C ASP A 217 -1.96 -8.79 19.74
N TYR A 218 -1.02 -7.89 20.03
CA TYR A 218 -0.54 -6.90 19.04
C TYR A 218 0.03 -7.54 17.77
N ALA A 219 0.63 -8.74 17.88
CA ALA A 219 1.08 -9.50 16.72
C ALA A 219 -0.09 -9.86 15.78
N GLN A 220 -1.22 -10.27 16.34
CA GLN A 220 -2.43 -10.59 15.59
C GLN A 220 -3.09 -9.33 15.03
N TRP A 221 -3.27 -8.29 15.83
CA TRP A 221 -3.86 -7.03 15.38
C TRP A 221 -3.02 -6.43 14.24
N GLY A 222 -1.69 -6.52 14.35
CA GLY A 222 -0.78 -6.07 13.30
C GLY A 222 -0.97 -6.79 11.96
N GLN A 223 -1.50 -8.02 11.93
CA GLN A 223 -1.78 -8.73 10.68
C GLN A 223 -2.98 -8.16 9.92
N SER A 224 -3.84 -7.38 10.58
CA SER A 224 -4.92 -6.64 9.90
C SER A 224 -4.43 -5.36 9.23
N VAL A 225 -3.33 -4.77 9.72
CA VAL A 225 -2.84 -3.46 9.27
C VAL A 225 -1.98 -3.61 8.03
N VAL A 226 -2.24 -2.79 7.01
CA VAL A 226 -1.56 -2.80 5.72
C VAL A 226 -1.07 -1.40 5.34
N LEU A 227 0.08 -1.35 4.69
CA LEU A 227 0.57 -0.14 4.06
C LEU A 227 -0.12 0.04 2.70
N LEU A 228 -0.57 1.25 2.40
CA LEU A 228 -1.22 1.61 1.15
C LEU A 228 -0.32 2.52 0.31
N ILE A 229 -0.21 2.23 -0.99
CA ILE A 229 0.17 3.22 -2.00
C ILE A 229 -1.09 3.60 -2.77
N ILE A 230 -1.44 4.86 -2.74
CA ILE A 230 -2.62 5.41 -3.39
C ILE A 230 -2.17 6.30 -4.55
N ASP A 231 -2.82 6.12 -5.69
CA ASP A 231 -2.56 6.94 -6.88
C ASP A 231 -1.06 6.97 -7.26
N GLY A 232 -0.36 5.86 -7.00
CA GLY A 232 1.04 5.61 -7.32
C GLY A 232 2.07 6.48 -6.57
N SER A 233 1.66 7.43 -5.74
CA SER A 233 2.54 8.49 -5.23
C SER A 233 2.39 8.83 -3.75
N VAL A 234 1.33 8.35 -3.08
CA VAL A 234 1.03 8.69 -1.68
C VAL A 234 0.94 7.45 -0.82
N GLY A 235 1.68 7.42 0.29
CA GLY A 235 1.62 6.40 1.31
C GLY A 235 0.59 6.74 2.39
N CYS A 236 -0.28 5.78 2.72
CA CYS A 236 -1.23 5.79 3.83
C CYS A 236 -1.23 4.42 4.52
N THR A 237 -2.01 4.30 5.57
CA THR A 237 -2.25 3.03 6.26
C THR A 237 -3.72 2.63 6.13
N GLY A 238 -3.99 1.33 6.06
CA GLY A 238 -5.34 0.79 6.10
C GLY A 238 -5.42 -0.45 6.98
N THR A 239 -6.64 -0.93 7.23
CA THR A 239 -6.86 -2.07 8.11
C THR A 239 -7.94 -2.98 7.55
N LEU A 240 -7.65 -4.29 7.47
CA LEU A 240 -8.65 -5.29 7.19
C LEU A 240 -9.65 -5.35 8.35
N ILE A 241 -10.93 -5.18 8.04
CA ILE A 241 -12.02 -5.13 9.01
C ILE A 241 -13.05 -6.20 8.69
N ASN A 242 -13.52 -6.91 9.73
CA ASN A 242 -14.51 -7.97 9.58
C ASN A 242 -15.94 -7.40 9.45
N ASN A 243 -16.86 -8.22 8.98
CA ASN A 243 -18.29 -7.96 9.07
C ASN A 243 -18.97 -8.96 10.01
N THR A 244 -20.21 -8.70 10.40
CA THR A 244 -20.97 -9.59 11.32
C THR A 244 -21.31 -10.95 10.72
N ASP A 245 -21.36 -11.07 9.39
CA ASP A 245 -21.59 -12.36 8.72
C ASP A 245 -20.36 -13.27 8.76
N ASN A 246 -19.18 -12.75 9.07
CA ASN A 246 -17.89 -13.47 9.04
C ASN A 246 -17.67 -14.22 7.71
N ASP A 247 -18.09 -13.62 6.61
CA ASP A 247 -18.06 -14.23 5.27
C ASP A 247 -16.70 -14.14 4.56
N GLY A 248 -15.72 -13.51 5.24
CA GLY A 248 -14.35 -13.36 4.72
C GLY A 248 -14.18 -12.32 3.61
N LYS A 249 -15.18 -11.46 3.39
CA LYS A 249 -15.02 -10.33 2.47
C LYS A 249 -13.87 -9.44 2.92
N PRO A 250 -12.93 -9.12 2.02
CA PRO A 250 -11.71 -8.42 2.39
C PRO A 250 -11.94 -6.90 2.42
N TYR A 251 -12.79 -6.45 3.35
CA TYR A 251 -13.00 -5.03 3.58
C TYR A 251 -11.77 -4.37 4.18
N LEU A 252 -11.50 -3.15 3.73
CA LEU A 252 -10.34 -2.35 4.10
C LEU A 252 -10.79 -0.95 4.54
N LEU A 253 -10.62 -0.63 5.81
CA LEU A 253 -10.90 0.68 6.39
C LEU A 253 -9.67 1.59 6.25
N THR A 254 -9.87 2.84 5.86
CA THR A 254 -8.85 3.90 5.84
C THR A 254 -9.50 5.28 5.97
N ALA A 255 -8.71 6.36 5.90
CA ALA A 255 -9.23 7.72 5.95
C ALA A 255 -9.61 8.23 4.53
N SER A 256 -10.68 9.03 4.44
CA SER A 256 -11.13 9.56 3.15
C SER A 256 -10.18 10.59 2.55
N HIS A 257 -9.46 11.36 3.38
CA HIS A 257 -8.45 12.31 2.90
C HIS A 257 -7.26 11.61 2.20
N CYS A 258 -7.03 10.32 2.43
CA CYS A 258 -6.08 9.51 1.66
C CYS A 258 -6.51 9.37 0.20
N LEU A 259 -7.82 9.26 -0.06
CA LEU A 259 -8.40 9.13 -1.40
C LEU A 259 -8.62 10.51 -2.04
N ASN A 260 -9.12 11.47 -1.27
CA ASN A 260 -9.29 12.86 -1.71
C ASN A 260 -8.27 13.74 -1.00
N LYS A 261 -7.10 13.91 -1.60
CA LYS A 261 -5.95 14.63 -1.05
C LYS A 261 -6.37 15.91 -0.33
N GLN A 262 -6.37 15.91 1.00
CA GLN A 262 -6.73 17.06 1.84
C GLN A 262 -8.09 17.69 1.45
N PHE A 263 -9.03 16.90 0.94
CA PHE A 263 -10.36 17.37 0.47
C PHE A 263 -10.30 18.48 -0.60
N THR A 264 -9.22 18.51 -1.38
CA THR A 264 -9.02 19.57 -2.40
C THR A 264 -9.65 19.23 -3.75
N MET A 265 -9.93 17.96 -4.02
CA MET A 265 -10.54 17.54 -5.28
C MET A 265 -12.05 17.79 -5.26
N LYS A 266 -12.53 18.49 -6.27
CA LYS A 266 -13.97 18.61 -6.52
C LYS A 266 -14.44 17.40 -7.30
N ASN A 267 -15.40 16.63 -6.76
CA ASN A 267 -15.95 15.42 -7.36
C ASN A 267 -14.86 14.38 -7.69
N PRO A 268 -14.14 13.84 -6.70
CA PRO A 268 -13.14 12.81 -6.93
C PRO A 268 -13.79 11.55 -7.50
N ASP A 269 -13.10 10.91 -8.46
CA ASP A 269 -13.47 9.60 -8.98
C ASP A 269 -12.94 8.52 -8.03
N TYR A 270 -13.73 8.22 -6.99
CA TYR A 270 -13.35 7.26 -5.96
C TYR A 270 -13.16 5.84 -6.48
N GLU A 271 -13.88 5.43 -7.54
CA GLU A 271 -13.71 4.13 -8.18
C GLU A 271 -12.33 4.01 -8.81
N LYS A 272 -11.93 5.02 -9.59
CA LYS A 272 -10.61 5.06 -10.21
C LYS A 272 -9.50 5.13 -9.16
N ILE A 273 -9.66 5.96 -8.13
CA ILE A 273 -8.68 6.11 -7.05
C ILE A 273 -8.53 4.77 -6.30
N ALA A 274 -9.63 4.13 -5.91
CA ALA A 274 -9.63 2.82 -5.28
C ALA A 274 -8.93 1.77 -6.16
N GLY A 275 -9.24 1.77 -7.46
CA GLY A 275 -8.58 0.88 -8.44
C GLY A 275 -7.08 1.08 -8.58
N SER A 276 -6.54 2.24 -8.18
CA SER A 276 -5.11 2.56 -8.24
C SER A 276 -4.31 2.14 -7.00
N ILE A 277 -4.95 1.53 -5.99
CA ILE A 277 -4.32 1.23 -4.70
C ILE A 277 -3.50 -0.06 -4.77
N VAL A 278 -2.29 -0.03 -4.20
CA VAL A 278 -1.49 -1.22 -3.87
C VAL A 278 -1.45 -1.36 -2.36
N CYS A 279 -1.78 -2.56 -1.86
CA CYS A 279 -1.77 -2.90 -0.44
C CYS A 279 -0.61 -3.83 -0.12
N PHE A 280 0.21 -3.49 0.88
CA PHE A 280 1.33 -4.32 1.35
C PHE A 280 1.00 -4.93 2.70
N PHE A 281 1.07 -6.25 2.76
CA PHE A 281 0.83 -7.06 3.96
C PHE A 281 2.15 -7.41 4.64
N ASN A 282 2.12 -7.55 5.95
CA ASN A 282 3.26 -8.02 6.75
C ASN A 282 4.57 -7.25 6.49
N PHE A 283 4.47 -5.98 6.10
CA PHE A 283 5.64 -5.12 6.01
C PHE A 283 6.10 -4.73 7.42
N ASN A 284 6.77 -5.67 8.08
CA ASN A 284 7.19 -5.61 9.47
C ASN A 284 8.71 -5.62 9.58
N SER A 285 9.26 -5.05 10.65
CA SER A 285 10.60 -5.42 11.08
C SER A 285 10.56 -6.85 11.67
N PRO A 286 11.50 -7.73 11.31
CA PRO A 286 11.54 -9.09 11.86
C PRO A 286 11.93 -9.14 13.35
N PHE A 287 12.56 -8.08 13.85
CA PHE A 287 13.04 -7.96 15.22
C PHE A 287 12.76 -6.55 15.77
N CYS A 288 12.94 -6.37 17.10
CA CYS A 288 12.92 -5.06 17.73
C CYS A 288 14.20 -4.27 17.36
N ASP A 289 14.33 -3.94 16.07
CA ASP A 289 15.40 -3.13 15.52
C ASP A 289 14.80 -2.15 14.51
N PRO A 290 14.87 -0.83 14.75
CA PRO A 290 14.28 0.17 13.88
C PRO A 290 14.92 0.22 12.48
N ILE A 291 16.10 -0.37 12.29
CA ILE A 291 16.87 -0.37 11.05
C ILE A 291 16.50 -1.58 10.16
N LEU A 292 16.11 -2.70 10.77
CA LEU A 292 15.78 -3.91 10.02
C LEU A 292 14.40 -3.83 9.37
N ARG A 293 14.33 -4.24 8.12
CA ARG A 293 13.12 -4.23 7.28
C ARG A 293 12.60 -5.65 7.10
N GLY A 294 11.29 -5.72 6.98
CA GLY A 294 10.61 -6.87 6.43
C GLY A 294 10.59 -6.87 4.90
N THR A 295 9.84 -7.78 4.33
CA THR A 295 9.65 -7.94 2.89
C THR A 295 8.47 -7.09 2.40
N GLU A 296 8.58 -6.51 1.20
CA GLU A 296 7.50 -5.87 0.46
C GLU A 296 6.80 -6.85 -0.51
N GLU A 297 7.09 -8.14 -0.42
CA GLU A 297 6.66 -9.14 -1.40
C GLU A 297 5.19 -9.51 -1.28
N MET A 298 4.61 -9.33 -0.09
CA MET A 298 3.22 -9.69 0.17
C MET A 298 2.31 -8.51 -0.16
N SER A 299 2.03 -8.28 -1.44
CA SER A 299 1.15 -7.19 -1.85
C SER A 299 0.02 -7.64 -2.77
N THR A 300 -1.06 -6.85 -2.79
CA THR A 300 -2.19 -6.98 -3.71
C THR A 300 -2.42 -5.67 -4.46
N ALA A 301 -2.94 -5.78 -5.67
CA ALA A 301 -3.24 -4.65 -6.53
C ALA A 301 -4.75 -4.44 -6.63
N SER A 302 -5.16 -3.19 -6.70
CA SER A 302 -6.52 -2.71 -6.85
C SER A 302 -7.46 -3.02 -5.69
N THR A 303 -8.37 -2.10 -5.46
CA THR A 303 -9.52 -2.25 -4.57
C THR A 303 -10.78 -1.76 -5.25
N TYR A 304 -11.93 -2.22 -4.80
CA TYR A 304 -13.23 -1.66 -5.14
C TYR A 304 -13.62 -0.59 -4.11
N PHE A 305 -14.17 0.49 -4.56
CA PHE A 305 -14.83 1.48 -3.72
C PHE A 305 -16.10 0.88 -3.08
N LYS A 306 -16.33 1.13 -1.78
CA LYS A 306 -17.56 0.76 -1.07
C LYS A 306 -18.26 1.95 -0.47
N ALA A 307 -17.58 2.70 0.40
CA ALA A 307 -18.16 3.88 1.02
C ALA A 307 -17.12 4.95 1.32
N VAL A 308 -17.53 6.20 1.22
CA VAL A 308 -16.79 7.38 1.69
C VAL A 308 -17.72 8.33 2.41
N ASN A 309 -17.36 8.73 3.61
CA ASN A 309 -18.03 9.80 4.34
C ASN A 309 -17.00 10.87 4.71
N GLU A 310 -16.83 11.85 3.84
CA GLU A 310 -15.81 12.91 3.99
C GLU A 310 -16.04 13.76 5.26
N MET A 311 -17.30 13.97 5.65
CA MET A 311 -17.64 14.72 6.87
C MET A 311 -17.25 13.99 8.16
N ALA A 312 -16.95 12.69 8.08
CA ALA A 312 -16.37 11.89 9.15
C ALA A 312 -14.93 11.48 8.86
N ASP A 313 -14.39 11.81 7.70
CA ASP A 313 -13.08 11.36 7.20
C ASP A 313 -12.95 9.84 7.03
N MET A 314 -14.03 9.13 6.77
CA MET A 314 -14.06 7.67 6.65
C MET A 314 -14.04 7.21 5.19
N ALA A 315 -13.25 6.18 4.88
CA ALA A 315 -13.32 5.41 3.64
C ALA A 315 -13.31 3.91 3.90
N LEU A 316 -14.20 3.19 3.23
CA LEU A 316 -14.26 1.72 3.19
C LEU A 316 -14.07 1.25 1.76
N LEU A 317 -13.15 0.32 1.59
CA LEU A 317 -12.80 -0.32 0.33
C LEU A 317 -12.98 -1.85 0.46
N GLU A 318 -12.90 -2.56 -0.66
CA GLU A 318 -12.81 -4.03 -0.68
C GLU A 318 -11.68 -4.44 -1.63
N LEU A 319 -10.78 -5.31 -1.20
CA LEU A 319 -9.73 -5.82 -2.08
C LEU A 319 -10.35 -6.59 -3.26
N THR A 320 -9.81 -6.44 -4.45
CA THR A 320 -10.30 -7.16 -5.66
C THR A 320 -10.10 -8.67 -5.59
N ALA A 321 -9.29 -9.16 -4.64
CA ALA A 321 -9.09 -10.58 -4.38
C ALA A 321 -8.79 -10.80 -2.90
N THR A 322 -9.27 -11.92 -2.36
CA THR A 322 -8.92 -12.35 -1.00
C THR A 322 -7.42 -12.55 -0.89
N PRO A 323 -6.76 -11.97 0.13
CA PRO A 323 -5.34 -12.16 0.35
C PRO A 323 -5.00 -13.65 0.53
N PRO A 324 -3.91 -14.13 -0.07
CA PRO A 324 -3.50 -15.52 0.09
C PRO A 324 -3.31 -15.91 1.57
N VAL A 325 -3.66 -17.16 1.93
CA VAL A 325 -3.59 -17.64 3.32
C VAL A 325 -2.18 -17.49 3.91
N TYR A 326 -1.12 -17.61 3.10
CA TYR A 326 0.25 -17.44 3.59
C TYR A 326 0.62 -15.97 3.93
N TYR A 327 -0.23 -14.98 3.55
CA TYR A 327 -0.15 -13.61 4.06
C TYR A 327 -0.65 -13.52 5.51
N ARG A 328 -1.33 -14.55 6.02
CA ARG A 328 -1.96 -14.60 7.35
C ARG A 328 -2.85 -13.38 7.62
N PRO A 329 -3.78 -13.04 6.73
CA PRO A 329 -4.64 -11.88 6.94
C PRO A 329 -5.49 -12.07 8.20
N TYR A 330 -5.56 -11.03 9.02
CA TYR A 330 -6.46 -10.96 10.15
C TYR A 330 -7.50 -9.88 9.87
N TYR A 331 -8.78 -10.24 9.97
CA TYR A 331 -9.89 -9.32 9.83
C TYR A 331 -10.30 -8.88 11.22
N ALA A 332 -9.95 -7.64 11.59
CA ALA A 332 -10.13 -7.15 12.94
C ALA A 332 -11.61 -6.92 13.27
N GLY A 333 -11.99 -7.23 14.51
CA GLY A 333 -13.27 -6.84 15.09
C GLY A 333 -13.34 -5.32 15.30
N TRP A 334 -14.53 -4.81 15.52
CA TRP A 334 -14.77 -3.38 15.65
C TRP A 334 -15.93 -3.09 16.63
N ASN A 335 -15.95 -1.84 17.13
CA ASN A 335 -17.04 -1.33 17.94
C ASN A 335 -17.44 0.07 17.47
N ALA A 336 -18.64 0.19 16.90
CA ALA A 336 -19.16 1.46 16.41
C ALA A 336 -20.01 2.22 17.45
N GLN A 337 -20.25 1.63 18.62
CA GLN A 337 -21.12 2.21 19.66
C GLN A 337 -20.32 2.76 20.84
N GLU A 338 -19.41 1.96 21.37
CA GLU A 338 -18.65 2.24 22.56
C GLU A 338 -17.15 2.35 22.26
N VAL A 339 -16.46 3.20 22.97
CA VAL A 339 -15.01 3.38 22.82
C VAL A 339 -14.25 2.22 23.48
N GLY A 340 -14.83 1.61 24.53
CA GLY A 340 -14.18 0.53 25.28
C GLY A 340 -13.03 1.02 26.17
N PRO A 341 -12.33 0.09 26.82
CA PRO A 341 -11.29 0.43 27.79
C PRO A 341 -9.94 0.78 27.14
N ALA A 342 -9.13 1.56 27.84
CA ALA A 342 -7.71 1.75 27.57
C ALA A 342 -6.91 0.47 27.98
N PRO A 343 -5.67 0.25 27.47
CA PRO A 343 -4.93 1.16 26.61
C PRO A 343 -5.46 1.21 25.18
N TYR A 344 -5.29 2.37 24.53
CA TYR A 344 -5.60 2.55 23.12
C TYR A 344 -4.33 2.40 22.30
N THR A 345 -4.39 1.56 21.27
CA THR A 345 -3.22 1.19 20.48
C THR A 345 -3.41 1.55 19.01
N CYS A 346 -2.46 2.31 18.46
CA CYS A 346 -2.36 2.60 17.03
C CYS A 346 -1.23 1.78 16.42
N ILE A 347 -1.54 0.95 15.41
CA ILE A 347 -0.54 0.25 14.60
C ILE A 347 -0.53 0.89 13.21
N GLN A 348 0.65 1.32 12.73
CA GLN A 348 0.75 2.30 11.66
C GLN A 348 1.98 2.06 10.76
N HIS A 349 1.99 2.72 9.58
CA HIS A 349 3.12 2.77 8.64
C HIS A 349 3.58 4.22 8.42
N PRO A 350 4.18 4.89 9.42
CA PRO A 350 4.62 6.27 9.30
C PRO A 350 5.72 6.38 8.26
N GLN A 351 5.64 7.38 7.36
CA GLN A 351 6.62 7.66 6.31
C GLN A 351 7.02 6.44 5.47
N TYR A 352 6.03 5.59 5.15
CA TYR A 352 6.26 4.34 4.41
C TYR A 352 7.21 3.36 5.14
N SER A 353 7.29 3.44 6.45
CA SER A 353 8.16 2.52 7.22
C SER A 353 7.46 1.20 7.53
N VAL A 354 8.23 0.24 8.02
CA VAL A 354 7.70 -0.99 8.63
C VAL A 354 6.69 -0.67 9.72
N LYS A 355 5.81 -1.61 10.05
CA LYS A 355 4.80 -1.42 11.10
C LYS A 355 5.42 -0.93 12.40
N ARG A 356 4.82 0.12 12.91
CA ARG A 356 5.16 0.79 14.14
C ARG A 356 3.96 0.81 15.07
N ILE A 357 4.20 1.03 16.36
CA ILE A 357 3.15 1.04 17.39
C ILE A 357 3.21 2.32 18.22
N SER A 358 2.03 2.85 18.56
CA SER A 358 1.87 3.92 19.55
C SER A 358 0.77 3.52 20.51
N ILE A 359 0.96 3.82 21.82
CA ILE A 359 0.07 3.40 22.89
C ILE A 359 -0.27 4.60 23.77
N SER A 360 -1.56 4.74 24.14
CA SER A 360 -2.07 5.73 25.07
C SER A 360 -2.91 5.05 26.16
N ASP A 361 -2.63 5.40 27.41
CA ASP A 361 -3.37 4.92 28.60
C ASP A 361 -4.44 5.93 29.06
N GLU A 362 -4.50 7.12 28.41
CA GLU A 362 -5.45 8.18 28.80
C GLU A 362 -6.82 7.99 28.14
N ASP A 363 -7.87 8.37 28.85
CA ASP A 363 -9.23 8.40 28.33
C ASP A 363 -9.34 9.30 27.09
N LEU A 364 -9.99 8.80 26.05
CA LEU A 364 -10.28 9.54 24.84
C LEU A 364 -11.39 10.57 25.08
N ALA A 365 -11.28 11.71 24.39
CA ALA A 365 -12.30 12.75 24.41
C ALA A 365 -12.92 12.91 23.01
N PRO A 366 -14.25 13.14 22.89
CA PRO A 366 -14.84 13.57 21.64
C PRO A 366 -14.24 14.87 21.15
N PHE A 367 -14.05 15.00 19.84
CA PHE A 367 -13.47 16.18 19.21
C PHE A 367 -14.12 16.48 17.86
N THR A 368 -14.16 17.74 17.49
CA THR A 368 -14.57 18.19 16.15
C THR A 368 -13.36 18.78 15.45
N LEU A 369 -12.85 18.11 14.43
CA LEU A 369 -11.77 18.67 13.59
C LEU A 369 -12.27 19.91 12.85
N THR A 370 -11.35 20.83 12.62
CA THR A 370 -11.57 22.01 11.76
C THR A 370 -10.64 21.94 10.57
N ASP A 371 -11.16 22.28 9.39
CA ASP A 371 -10.46 22.26 8.13
C ASP A 371 -10.95 23.37 7.22
N PRO A 372 -10.07 24.08 6.49
CA PRO A 372 -10.49 25.12 5.57
C PRO A 372 -11.30 24.61 4.36
N ASN A 373 -11.14 23.32 4.01
CA ASN A 373 -11.76 22.71 2.82
C ASN A 373 -12.93 21.80 3.15
N MET A 374 -13.12 21.41 4.45
CA MET A 374 -14.11 20.44 4.88
C MET A 374 -14.82 20.85 6.16
N ILE A 375 -16.13 20.63 6.20
CA ILE A 375 -16.94 20.74 7.41
C ILE A 375 -17.14 19.32 7.96
N PHE A 376 -16.55 19.03 9.11
CA PHE A 376 -16.73 17.75 9.78
C PHE A 376 -17.99 17.74 10.65
N TYR A 377 -18.55 16.56 10.88
CA TYR A 377 -19.59 16.37 11.87
C TYR A 377 -19.08 16.75 13.26
N GLU A 378 -19.97 17.33 14.05
CA GLU A 378 -19.68 17.62 15.45
C GLU A 378 -19.38 16.32 16.23
N ASN A 379 -18.30 16.33 17.01
CA ASN A 379 -17.82 15.20 17.80
C ASN A 379 -17.62 13.91 16.98
N ALA A 380 -17.19 14.06 15.72
CA ALA A 380 -16.91 12.90 14.86
C ALA A 380 -15.58 12.22 15.15
N HIS A 381 -14.72 12.85 15.93
CA HIS A 381 -13.36 12.35 16.17
C HIS A 381 -13.14 12.00 17.65
N LEU A 382 -12.19 11.09 17.87
CA LEU A 382 -11.64 10.74 19.16
C LEU A 382 -10.27 11.42 19.30
N HIS A 383 -10.07 12.15 20.38
CA HIS A 383 -8.85 12.86 20.68
C HIS A 383 -7.95 12.02 21.59
N VAL A 384 -6.82 11.57 21.07
CA VAL A 384 -5.71 11.03 21.84
C VAL A 384 -4.87 12.22 22.31
N LYS A 385 -4.91 12.52 23.62
CA LYS A 385 -4.23 13.70 24.17
C LYS A 385 -2.73 13.52 24.27
N THR A 386 -2.29 12.32 24.67
CA THR A 386 -0.88 11.99 24.88
C THR A 386 -0.62 10.53 24.48
N TRP A 387 0.55 10.27 23.92
CA TRP A 387 1.08 8.93 23.72
C TRP A 387 2.15 8.64 24.79
N GLU A 388 2.02 7.57 25.55
CA GLU A 388 3.03 7.02 26.43
C GLU A 388 4.12 6.32 25.66
N VAL A 389 3.77 5.76 24.49
CA VAL A 389 4.69 5.10 23.56
C VAL A 389 4.46 5.65 22.14
N GLY A 390 5.54 6.06 21.49
CA GLY A 390 5.50 6.49 20.10
C GLY A 390 4.75 7.80 19.87
N TYR A 391 4.32 7.99 18.63
CA TYR A 391 3.52 9.12 18.13
C TYR A 391 3.07 8.78 16.70
N THR A 392 2.26 9.61 16.04
CA THR A 392 1.91 9.42 14.62
C THR A 392 2.70 10.38 13.73
N ALA A 393 2.82 10.04 12.44
CA ALA A 393 3.51 10.88 11.46
C ALA A 393 2.83 10.75 10.08
N SER A 394 3.24 11.58 9.11
CA SER A 394 2.77 11.50 7.72
C SER A 394 2.84 10.05 7.19
N GLY A 395 1.81 9.56 6.53
CA GLY A 395 1.67 8.15 6.12
C GLY A 395 0.94 7.26 7.12
N SER A 396 0.80 7.68 8.39
CA SER A 396 -0.01 6.98 9.38
C SER A 396 -1.52 7.18 9.19
N SER A 397 -1.94 8.10 8.34
CA SER A 397 -3.33 8.37 7.95
C SER A 397 -4.09 7.08 7.66
N GLY A 398 -5.28 6.90 8.26
CA GLY A 398 -6.09 5.70 8.12
C GLY A 398 -5.68 4.52 9.02
N SER A 399 -4.64 4.67 9.87
CA SER A 399 -4.25 3.65 10.85
C SER A 399 -5.36 3.41 11.87
N PRO A 400 -5.65 2.16 12.25
CA PRO A 400 -6.67 1.85 13.24
C PRO A 400 -6.29 2.34 14.65
N LEU A 401 -7.30 2.72 15.42
CA LEU A 401 -7.21 2.84 16.86
C LEU A 401 -7.94 1.64 17.47
N PHE A 402 -7.19 0.76 18.13
CA PHE A 402 -7.73 -0.37 18.89
C PHE A 402 -7.96 0.02 20.34
N ASN A 403 -9.05 -0.47 20.95
CA ASN A 403 -9.22 -0.48 22.41
C ASN A 403 -8.49 -1.71 23.02
N ALA A 404 -8.53 -1.86 24.35
CA ALA A 404 -7.87 -2.97 25.05
C ALA A 404 -8.46 -4.35 24.71
N ASP A 405 -9.71 -4.38 24.24
CA ASP A 405 -10.38 -5.63 23.79
C ASP A 405 -10.00 -6.02 22.36
N GLY A 406 -9.17 -5.22 21.67
CA GLY A 406 -8.72 -5.46 20.29
C GLY A 406 -9.73 -5.09 19.23
N GLU A 407 -10.72 -4.27 19.57
CA GLU A 407 -11.72 -3.78 18.64
C GLU A 407 -11.28 -2.44 18.03
N ILE A 408 -11.44 -2.29 16.71
CA ILE A 408 -11.28 -1.01 16.03
C ILE A 408 -12.42 -0.09 16.47
N ILE A 409 -12.06 1.08 17.00
CA ILE A 409 -13.03 2.13 17.41
C ILE A 409 -12.96 3.36 16.52
N GLY A 410 -11.93 3.45 15.67
CA GLY A 410 -11.70 4.56 14.76
C GLY A 410 -10.46 4.36 13.92
N ALA A 411 -10.17 5.35 13.05
CA ALA A 411 -8.90 5.38 12.33
C ALA A 411 -8.37 6.82 12.20
N LEU A 412 -7.05 6.96 12.02
CA LEU A 412 -6.34 8.24 12.11
C LEU A 412 -6.75 9.20 11.00
N SER A 413 -7.29 10.34 11.40
CA SER A 413 -7.54 11.51 10.54
C SER A 413 -6.34 12.45 10.47
N GLY A 414 -5.55 12.51 11.54
CA GLY A 414 -4.36 13.37 11.59
C GLY A 414 -4.03 13.79 13.01
N GLY A 415 -2.98 14.58 13.17
CA GLY A 415 -2.55 14.98 14.50
C GLY A 415 -1.42 16.01 14.48
N GLN A 416 -1.04 16.45 15.69
CA GLN A 416 0.06 17.38 15.92
C GLN A 416 1.22 16.70 16.65
N SER A 417 1.13 15.39 16.82
CA SER A 417 2.15 14.64 17.53
C SER A 417 3.48 14.63 16.78
N SER A 418 4.53 14.60 17.53
CA SER A 418 5.90 14.56 17.04
C SER A 418 6.81 13.93 18.09
N GLU A 419 8.05 13.64 17.71
CA GLU A 419 9.07 13.12 18.60
C GLU A 419 9.23 13.92 19.90
N ASN A 420 9.17 15.26 19.81
CA ASN A 420 9.34 16.14 20.97
C ASN A 420 8.01 16.52 21.66
N SER A 421 6.87 16.19 21.04
CA SER A 421 5.54 16.46 21.55
C SER A 421 4.59 15.35 21.12
N PRO A 422 4.60 14.17 21.77
CA PRO A 422 3.75 13.03 21.40
C PRO A 422 2.30 13.26 21.87
N LYS A 423 1.62 14.26 21.32
CA LYS A 423 0.32 14.77 21.78
C LYS A 423 -0.58 15.20 20.65
N ASN A 424 -1.89 15.15 20.91
CA ASN A 424 -2.92 15.73 20.04
C ASN A 424 -3.06 15.04 18.69
N ASP A 425 -3.37 13.76 18.70
CA ASP A 425 -3.79 13.02 17.51
C ASP A 425 -5.31 12.78 17.53
N TYR A 426 -5.90 12.75 16.35
CA TYR A 426 -7.34 12.70 16.14
C TYR A 426 -7.70 11.55 15.22
N PHE A 427 -8.59 10.69 15.68
CA PHE A 427 -9.08 9.53 14.96
C PHE A 427 -10.57 9.73 14.65
N PHE A 428 -11.01 9.54 13.43
CA PHE A 428 -12.45 9.49 13.23
C PHE A 428 -13.05 8.31 13.99
N SER A 429 -14.17 8.55 14.67
CA SER A 429 -14.89 7.51 15.38
C SER A 429 -15.75 6.72 14.41
N LEU A 430 -15.83 5.39 14.52
CA LEU A 430 -16.74 4.58 13.71
C LEU A 430 -18.22 4.93 13.95
N LYS A 431 -18.55 5.54 15.08
CA LYS A 431 -19.92 5.88 15.47
C LYS A 431 -20.60 6.84 14.50
N LYS A 432 -19.88 7.88 14.02
CA LYS A 432 -20.48 8.90 13.14
C LYS A 432 -20.76 8.39 11.72
N PRO A 433 -19.82 7.74 11.03
CA PRO A 433 -20.06 7.19 9.69
C PRO A 433 -20.83 5.87 9.71
N TRP A 434 -21.26 5.39 10.89
CA TRP A 434 -21.99 4.13 11.01
C TRP A 434 -23.26 4.17 10.18
N ASP A 435 -24.13 5.15 10.40
CA ASP A 435 -25.44 5.30 9.74
C ASP A 435 -25.88 6.77 9.56
N ALA A 436 -24.93 7.73 9.60
CA ALA A 436 -25.24 9.15 9.54
C ALA A 436 -25.91 9.59 8.22
N ILE A 437 -25.65 8.88 7.13
CA ILE A 437 -26.26 9.09 5.82
C ILE A 437 -26.75 7.74 5.33
N ASP A 438 -28.08 7.62 5.11
CA ASP A 438 -28.74 6.37 4.75
C ASP A 438 -28.57 6.03 3.26
N THR A 439 -27.32 5.84 2.84
CA THR A 439 -26.96 5.27 1.54
C THR A 439 -25.73 4.36 1.69
N PRO A 440 -25.67 3.22 1.02
CA PRO A 440 -24.56 2.28 1.14
C PRO A 440 -23.19 2.91 0.92
N GLU A 441 -23.09 3.83 -0.02
CA GLU A 441 -21.82 4.48 -0.39
C GLU A 441 -21.35 5.53 0.62
N ARG A 442 -22.14 5.79 1.69
CA ARG A 442 -21.86 6.84 2.68
C ARG A 442 -21.84 6.37 4.12
N GLN A 443 -22.05 5.06 4.39
CA GLN A 443 -22.17 4.49 5.71
C GLN A 443 -21.41 3.16 5.85
N LEU A 444 -21.05 2.80 7.08
CA LEU A 444 -20.40 1.53 7.41
C LEU A 444 -21.40 0.40 7.66
N LYS A 445 -22.54 0.71 8.27
CA LYS A 445 -23.56 -0.25 8.73
C LYS A 445 -23.93 -1.24 7.62
N TYR A 446 -24.23 -0.75 6.43
CA TYR A 446 -24.63 -1.58 5.28
C TYR A 446 -23.60 -2.68 4.93
N TRP A 447 -22.32 -2.39 5.10
CA TRP A 447 -21.24 -3.31 4.74
C TRP A 447 -20.77 -4.18 5.90
N LEU A 448 -20.70 -3.60 7.10
CA LEU A 448 -20.12 -4.28 8.26
C LEU A 448 -21.18 -5.02 9.11
N ASN A 449 -22.45 -4.65 9.00
CA ASN A 449 -23.58 -5.34 9.66
C ASN A 449 -24.73 -5.63 8.68
N PRO A 450 -24.50 -6.41 7.61
CA PRO A 450 -25.47 -6.61 6.55
C PRO A 450 -26.73 -7.37 6.99
N SER A 451 -26.65 -8.15 8.07
CA SER A 451 -27.80 -8.92 8.59
C SER A 451 -28.85 -8.06 9.31
N ASP A 452 -28.48 -6.85 9.76
CA ASP A 452 -29.35 -5.89 10.42
C ASP A 452 -30.08 -4.95 9.42
N ASP A 453 -29.83 -5.13 8.12
CA ASP A 453 -30.50 -4.35 7.08
C ASP A 453 -31.86 -4.99 6.76
N GLU A 454 -32.93 -4.44 7.36
CA GLU A 454 -34.32 -4.87 7.15
C GLU A 454 -34.79 -4.67 5.68
N THR A 455 -33.96 -4.14 4.79
CA THR A 455 -34.29 -3.83 3.40
C THR A 455 -33.82 -4.91 2.38
N LYS A 456 -33.22 -6.01 2.85
CA LYS A 456 -32.81 -7.14 1.99
C LYS A 456 -33.87 -8.20 1.85
#